data_c8f8b74472ca68bc9ae6637554b8d4f7
#
_entry.id   c8f8b74472ca68bc9ae6637554b8d4f7
#
_cell.length_a   1.000
_cell.length_b   1.000
_cell.length_c   1.000
_cell.angle_alpha   90.00
_cell.angle_beta   90.00
_cell.angle_gamma   90.00
#
_symmetry.space_group_name_H-M   'P 1'
#
loop_
_entity.id
_entity.type
_entity.pdbx_description
1 polymer ?
#
loop_
_entity_poly.entity_id
_entity_poly.type
_entity_poly.pdbx_seq_one_letter_code
_entity_poly.pdbx_strand_id
1 'polypeptide(L)'
;MSTPTSELEFTIHEAFNPAKYEPFELGQVQWVRRPGDGDRPALSAGFWHVTPEEAPAPFELLIEADETIHIIEGHLHIEVIGGASFDLKPGSAASFNKGARTRWTVVEATTEFFVYS
;
A
#
# COMPACT_ATOMS: atom_id res chain seq x y z
N MET A 1 5.13 -5.27 36.11
CA MET A 1 4.92 -4.66 34.83
C MET A 1 3.76 -5.34 34.11
N SER A 2 2.83 -4.58 33.72
CA SER A 2 1.79 -5.13 32.88
C SER A 2 2.34 -5.43 31.51
N THR A 3 1.95 -6.52 30.96
CA THR A 3 2.25 -6.79 29.57
C THR A 3 1.42 -5.84 28.71
N PRO A 4 1.99 -5.28 27.66
CA PRO A 4 1.24 -4.45 26.74
C PRO A 4 0.46 -5.33 25.78
N THR A 5 -0.33 -6.23 26.33
CA THR A 5 -1.02 -7.21 25.53
C THR A 5 -2.42 -6.81 25.21
N SER A 6 -2.89 -5.73 25.83
CA SER A 6 -4.19 -5.22 25.46
C SER A 6 -4.11 -4.67 24.06
N GLU A 7 -5.00 -5.13 23.21
CA GLU A 7 -5.13 -4.62 21.84
C GLU A 7 -5.44 -3.13 21.83
N LEU A 8 -6.09 -2.64 22.89
CA LEU A 8 -6.38 -1.22 23.03
C LEU A 8 -5.12 -0.40 23.29
N GLU A 9 -4.05 -1.04 23.74
CA GLU A 9 -2.78 -0.38 24.02
C GLU A 9 -1.78 -0.53 22.88
N PHE A 10 -2.12 -1.28 21.83
CA PHE A 10 -1.21 -1.44 20.72
C PHE A 10 -0.98 -0.10 20.03
N THR A 11 0.26 0.31 20.00
CA THR A 11 0.67 1.55 19.34
C THR A 11 1.99 1.30 18.64
N ILE A 12 2.08 1.73 17.41
CA ILE A 12 3.30 1.60 16.62
C ILE A 12 3.59 2.91 15.91
N HIS A 13 4.84 3.21 15.75
CA HIS A 13 5.31 4.39 15.06
C HIS A 13 6.48 4.02 14.16
N GLU A 14 6.49 4.57 12.95
CA GLU A 14 7.56 4.34 11.99
C GLU A 14 7.74 5.59 11.15
N ALA A 15 8.95 6.14 11.15
CA ALA A 15 9.29 7.24 10.26
C ALA A 15 9.67 6.67 8.88
N PHE A 16 9.23 7.34 7.82
CA PHE A 16 9.62 6.93 6.47
C PHE A 16 11.14 6.96 6.32
N ASN A 17 11.70 5.84 5.92
CA ASN A 17 13.15 5.68 5.78
C ASN A 17 13.44 4.62 4.70
N PRO A 18 13.86 5.05 3.50
CA PRO A 18 14.16 4.10 2.43
C PRO A 18 15.20 3.04 2.78
N ALA A 19 16.06 3.30 3.75
CA ALA A 19 17.02 2.29 4.20
C ALA A 19 16.36 1.09 4.86
N LYS A 20 15.09 1.21 5.24
CA LYS A 20 14.32 0.13 5.85
C LYS A 20 13.48 -0.67 4.84
N TYR A 21 13.58 -0.36 3.56
CA TYR A 21 12.86 -1.13 2.56
C TYR A 21 13.29 -2.59 2.57
N GLU A 22 12.31 -3.45 2.47
CA GLU A 22 12.52 -4.87 2.27
C GLU A 22 11.82 -5.32 0.99
N PRO A 23 12.25 -6.41 0.36
CA PRO A 23 11.60 -6.89 -0.86
C PRO A 23 10.13 -7.21 -0.64
N PHE A 24 9.32 -6.90 -1.64
CA PHE A 24 7.92 -7.27 -1.68
C PHE A 24 7.69 -8.05 -2.98
N GLU A 25 6.49 -8.55 -3.22
CA GLU A 25 6.19 -9.29 -4.45
C GLU A 25 6.52 -8.47 -5.69
N LEU A 26 6.22 -7.18 -5.65
CA LEU A 26 6.61 -6.21 -6.65
C LEU A 26 7.08 -4.98 -5.90
N GLY A 27 8.26 -4.46 -6.27
CA GLY A 27 8.82 -3.31 -5.58
C GLY A 27 9.32 -3.63 -4.18
N GLN A 28 9.18 -2.66 -3.29
CA GLN A 28 9.74 -2.72 -1.95
C GLN A 28 8.76 -2.13 -0.95
N VAL A 29 8.85 -2.55 0.30
CA VAL A 29 7.95 -2.10 1.35
C VAL A 29 8.73 -1.78 2.62
N GLN A 30 8.30 -0.71 3.29
CA GLN A 30 8.65 -0.46 4.68
C GLN A 30 7.36 -0.58 5.48
N TRP A 31 7.29 -1.57 6.36
CA TRP A 31 6.09 -1.79 7.15
C TRP A 31 6.00 -0.79 8.30
N VAL A 32 4.82 -0.25 8.51
CA VAL A 32 4.45 0.43 9.75
C VAL A 32 3.76 -0.55 10.68
N ARG A 33 2.81 -1.30 10.12
CA ARG A 33 2.09 -2.34 10.85
C ARG A 33 2.04 -3.56 9.95
N ARG A 34 2.59 -4.67 10.42
CA ARG A 34 2.59 -5.92 9.64
C ARG A 34 1.27 -6.65 9.82
N PRO A 35 0.86 -7.45 8.83
CA PRO A 35 -0.27 -8.36 9.04
C PRO A 35 -0.02 -9.21 10.29
N GLY A 36 -1.02 -9.29 11.14
CA GLY A 36 -0.92 -10.03 12.39
C GLY A 36 -0.53 -9.19 13.59
N ASP A 37 -0.10 -7.96 13.41
CA ASP A 37 0.16 -7.06 14.52
C ASP A 37 -1.16 -6.59 15.14
N GLY A 38 -1.17 -6.43 16.46
CA GLY A 38 -2.35 -5.97 17.17
C GLY A 38 -3.47 -7.00 17.19
N ASP A 39 -4.68 -6.54 17.41
CA ASP A 39 -5.87 -7.39 17.54
C ASP A 39 -6.64 -7.60 16.23
N ARG A 40 -6.24 -6.92 15.18
CA ARG A 40 -6.87 -7.02 13.86
C ARG A 40 -5.84 -7.52 12.85
N PRO A 41 -5.74 -8.84 12.69
CA PRO A 41 -4.66 -9.41 11.86
C PRO A 41 -4.67 -8.95 10.40
N ALA A 42 -5.82 -8.56 9.88
CA ALA A 42 -5.91 -8.10 8.50
C ALA A 42 -5.47 -6.65 8.33
N LEU A 43 -5.43 -5.88 9.43
CA LEU A 43 -5.05 -4.48 9.36
C LEU A 43 -3.54 -4.37 9.27
N SER A 44 -3.06 -3.86 8.16
CA SER A 44 -1.64 -3.61 7.93
C SER A 44 -1.45 -2.28 7.22
N ALA A 45 -0.28 -1.70 7.36
CA ALA A 45 0.03 -0.41 6.76
C ALA A 45 1.53 -0.27 6.53
N GLY A 46 1.89 0.52 5.55
CA GLY A 46 3.29 0.75 5.25
C GLY A 46 3.49 1.70 4.09
N PHE A 47 4.75 1.82 3.71
CA PHE A 47 5.18 2.58 2.53
C PHE A 47 5.61 1.59 1.46
N TRP A 48 5.05 1.73 0.27
CA TRP A 48 5.40 0.88 -0.88
C TRP A 48 6.09 1.74 -1.93
N HIS A 49 7.16 1.22 -2.50
CA HIS A 49 7.91 1.88 -3.55
C HIS A 49 8.03 0.97 -4.76
N VAL A 50 7.76 1.51 -5.95
CA VAL A 50 7.85 0.77 -7.19
C VAL A 50 8.32 1.70 -8.30
N THR A 51 9.10 1.13 -9.23
CA THR A 51 9.63 1.88 -10.37
C THR A 51 9.09 1.34 -11.69
N PRO A 52 9.09 2.16 -12.76
CA PRO A 52 8.73 1.67 -14.09
C PRO A 52 9.63 0.53 -14.57
N GLU A 53 10.88 0.48 -14.12
CA GLU A 53 11.79 -0.61 -14.48
C GLU A 53 11.36 -1.92 -13.85
N GLU A 54 10.81 -1.87 -12.65
CA GLU A 54 10.28 -3.06 -11.95
C GLU A 54 8.94 -3.49 -12.54
N ALA A 55 8.16 -2.55 -13.04
CA ALA A 55 6.85 -2.80 -13.65
C ALA A 55 6.76 -2.09 -14.99
N PRO A 56 7.44 -2.60 -16.04
CA PRO A 56 7.52 -1.91 -17.33
C PRO A 56 6.22 -1.98 -18.14
N ALA A 57 5.30 -2.85 -17.76
CA ALA A 57 4.00 -2.98 -18.42
C ALA A 57 2.89 -2.94 -17.37
N PRO A 58 1.66 -2.59 -17.79
CA PRO A 58 0.53 -2.65 -16.86
C PRO A 58 0.37 -4.05 -16.28
N PHE A 59 -0.03 -4.14 -15.02
CA PHE A 59 -0.29 -5.41 -14.36
C PHE A 59 -1.66 -5.39 -13.71
N GLU A 60 -2.28 -6.57 -13.64
CA GLU A 60 -3.58 -6.71 -12.99
C GLU A 60 -3.39 -7.08 -11.53
N LEU A 61 -4.22 -6.51 -10.69
CA LEU A 61 -4.20 -6.75 -9.26
C LEU A 61 -5.62 -6.93 -8.75
N LEU A 62 -5.88 -8.12 -8.18
CA LEU A 62 -7.09 -8.34 -7.42
C LEU A 62 -6.89 -7.77 -6.03
N ILE A 63 -7.80 -6.92 -5.60
CA ILE A 63 -7.75 -6.32 -4.26
C ILE A 63 -8.24 -7.36 -3.26
N GLU A 64 -7.35 -7.89 -2.44
CA GLU A 64 -7.65 -9.01 -1.55
C GLU A 64 -8.11 -8.59 -0.16
N ALA A 65 -7.98 -7.32 0.17
CA ALA A 65 -8.48 -6.70 1.40
C ALA A 65 -8.85 -5.27 1.05
N ASP A 66 -9.72 -4.63 1.82
CA ASP A 66 -9.99 -3.21 1.59
C ASP A 66 -8.68 -2.45 1.67
N GLU A 67 -8.37 -1.68 0.65
CA GLU A 67 -7.09 -1.02 0.50
C GLU A 67 -7.28 0.46 0.26
N THR A 68 -6.59 1.28 1.06
CA THR A 68 -6.55 2.72 0.87
C THR A 68 -5.10 3.14 0.67
N ILE A 69 -4.85 3.96 -0.34
CA ILE A 69 -3.51 4.41 -0.68
C ILE A 69 -3.47 5.94 -0.77
N HIS A 70 -2.32 6.49 -0.43
CA HIS A 70 -2.02 7.91 -0.56
C HIS A 70 -0.66 8.06 -1.25
N ILE A 71 -0.62 8.79 -2.34
CA ILE A 71 0.61 8.96 -3.11
C ILE A 71 1.44 10.07 -2.50
N ILE A 72 2.67 9.73 -2.12
CA ILE A 72 3.65 10.68 -1.58
C ILE A 72 4.45 11.31 -2.71
N GLU A 73 4.90 10.48 -3.66
CA GLU A 73 5.59 10.95 -4.86
C GLU A 73 5.34 9.98 -6.00
N GLY A 74 5.50 10.44 -7.22
CA GLY A 74 5.38 9.62 -8.42
C GLY A 74 4.05 9.75 -9.12
N HIS A 75 3.71 8.74 -9.92
CA HIS A 75 2.50 8.75 -10.72
C HIS A 75 2.08 7.32 -11.04
N LEU A 76 0.90 6.94 -10.62
CA LEU A 76 0.25 5.68 -10.98
C LEU A 76 -0.99 5.99 -11.82
N HIS A 77 -1.22 5.17 -12.83
CA HIS A 77 -2.51 5.14 -13.51
C HIS A 77 -3.20 3.83 -13.13
N ILE A 78 -4.42 3.92 -12.62
CA ILE A 78 -5.16 2.75 -12.16
C ILE A 78 -6.50 2.70 -12.90
N GLU A 79 -6.79 1.53 -13.45
CA GLU A 79 -8.08 1.23 -14.08
C GLU A 79 -8.80 0.21 -13.22
N VAL A 80 -10.02 0.52 -12.82
CA VAL A 80 -10.92 -0.48 -12.23
C VAL A 80 -11.58 -1.19 -13.41
N ILE A 81 -11.33 -2.48 -13.57
CA ILE A 81 -11.80 -3.23 -14.74
C ILE A 81 -13.33 -3.25 -14.74
N GLY A 82 -13.91 -2.75 -15.82
CA GLY A 82 -15.35 -2.58 -15.94
C GLY A 82 -15.88 -1.27 -15.37
N GLY A 83 -15.00 -0.38 -14.93
CA GLY A 83 -15.36 0.88 -14.30
C GLY A 83 -14.46 2.03 -14.71
N ALA A 84 -14.23 2.94 -13.77
CA ALA A 84 -13.46 4.16 -13.99
C ALA A 84 -11.95 3.89 -14.05
N SER A 85 -11.25 4.81 -14.67
CA SER A 85 -9.79 4.88 -14.57
C SER A 85 -9.40 6.29 -14.12
N PHE A 86 -8.23 6.39 -13.48
CA PHE A 86 -7.77 7.65 -12.93
C PHE A 86 -6.27 7.65 -12.73
N ASP A 87 -5.72 8.86 -12.67
CA ASP A 87 -4.32 9.07 -12.40
C ASP A 87 -4.13 9.51 -10.96
N LEU A 88 -3.16 8.93 -10.28
CA LEU A 88 -2.79 9.29 -8.92
C LEU A 88 -1.43 9.93 -8.93
N LYS A 89 -1.37 11.17 -8.47
CA LYS A 89 -0.17 11.99 -8.38
C LYS A 89 0.03 12.41 -6.93
N PRO A 90 1.17 13.03 -6.57
CA PRO A 90 1.41 13.41 -5.19
C PRO A 90 0.24 14.16 -4.56
N GLY A 91 -0.20 13.68 -3.40
CA GLY A 91 -1.36 14.20 -2.69
C GLY A 91 -2.66 13.47 -3.02
N SER A 92 -2.71 12.69 -4.09
CA SER A 92 -3.90 11.91 -4.44
C SER A 92 -4.06 10.72 -3.51
N ALA A 93 -5.30 10.31 -3.30
CA ALA A 93 -5.62 9.12 -2.53
C ALA A 93 -6.73 8.34 -3.23
N ALA A 94 -6.76 7.03 -3.00
CA ALA A 94 -7.81 6.16 -3.54
C ALA A 94 -8.11 5.07 -2.53
N SER A 95 -9.32 4.54 -2.58
CA SER A 95 -9.73 3.44 -1.73
C SER A 95 -10.46 2.40 -2.57
N PHE A 96 -10.09 1.13 -2.37
CA PHE A 96 -10.63 0.01 -3.13
C PHE A 96 -11.25 -0.99 -2.18
N ASN A 97 -12.43 -1.47 -2.51
CA ASN A 97 -13.05 -2.56 -1.77
C ASN A 97 -12.39 -3.89 -2.14
N LYS A 98 -12.34 -4.78 -1.17
CA LYS A 98 -11.98 -6.17 -1.40
C LYS A 98 -12.78 -6.72 -2.58
N GLY A 99 -12.11 -7.43 -3.48
CA GLY A 99 -12.72 -8.03 -4.66
C GLY A 99 -12.65 -7.16 -5.91
N ALA A 100 -12.24 -5.91 -5.80
CA ALA A 100 -12.07 -5.06 -6.97
C ALA A 100 -10.96 -5.62 -7.86
N ARG A 101 -11.21 -5.67 -9.16
CA ARG A 101 -10.22 -6.06 -10.16
C ARG A 101 -9.66 -4.80 -10.78
N THR A 102 -8.35 -4.65 -10.70
CA THR A 102 -7.69 -3.42 -11.11
C THR A 102 -6.53 -3.70 -12.04
N ARG A 103 -6.19 -2.70 -12.86
CA ARG A 103 -5.00 -2.71 -13.69
C ARG A 103 -4.20 -1.46 -13.39
N TRP A 104 -2.92 -1.65 -13.08
CA TRP A 104 -2.03 -0.59 -12.62
C TRP A 104 -0.92 -0.34 -13.63
N THR A 105 -0.65 0.91 -13.91
CA THR A 105 0.51 1.33 -14.71
C THR A 105 1.38 2.23 -13.84
N VAL A 106 2.65 1.89 -13.71
CA VAL A 106 3.63 2.72 -13.00
C VAL A 106 4.22 3.68 -14.01
N VAL A 107 3.72 4.90 -14.02
CA VAL A 107 4.15 5.93 -14.98
C VAL A 107 5.48 6.52 -14.57
N GLU A 108 5.68 6.75 -13.27
CA GLU A 108 6.92 7.24 -12.70
C GLU A 108 7.21 6.46 -11.43
N ALA A 109 8.46 6.49 -10.96
CA ALA A 109 8.80 5.88 -9.68
C ALA A 109 7.90 6.45 -8.59
N THR A 110 7.21 5.57 -7.88
CA THR A 110 6.13 5.96 -6.98
C THR A 110 6.40 5.45 -5.57
N THR A 111 6.13 6.32 -4.61
CA THR A 111 6.08 5.97 -3.20
C THR A 111 4.67 6.28 -2.71
N GLU A 112 4.04 5.29 -2.11
CA GLU A 112 2.70 5.45 -1.54
C GLU A 112 2.66 4.96 -0.11
N PHE A 113 1.80 5.56 0.69
CA PHE A 113 1.40 4.99 1.97
C PHE A 113 0.12 4.19 1.75
N PHE A 114 0.09 2.96 2.26
CA PHE A 114 -1.07 2.09 2.09
C PHE A 114 -1.58 1.59 3.43
N VAL A 115 -2.88 1.28 3.44
CA VAL A 115 -3.54 0.62 4.57
C VAL A 115 -4.43 -0.48 3.99
N TYR A 116 -4.25 -1.71 4.49
CA TYR A 116 -5.16 -2.83 4.24
C TYR A 116 -5.99 -3.10 5.48
N SER A 117 -7.22 -3.46 5.30
CA SER A 117 -8.04 -3.79 6.47
C SER A 117 -9.10 -4.88 6.19
#